data_d1125f3a1b7026db73fc1282f893ed34
#
_entry.id   d1125f3a1b7026db73fc1282f893ed34
#
_cell.length_a   1.000
_cell.length_b   1.000
_cell.length_c   1.000
_cell.angle_alpha   90.00
_cell.angle_beta   90.00
_cell.angle_gamma   90.00
#
_symmetry.space_group_name_H-M   'P 1'
#
loop_
_entity.id
_entity.type
_entity.pdbx_description
1 polymer ?
#
loop_
_entity_poly.entity_id
_entity_poly.type
_entity_poly.pdbx_seq_one_letter_code
_entity_poly.pdbx_strand_id
1 'polypeptide(L)'
;MTTITRRQALAAAAAAPLFAQGGKRPKILLRNFWQDVNIGDVGHGPGALTLLYKHFPEADITLWPKQLGAEPRSLVTRGYPKLTIVEGGLDSNGKPATPALAKAWADTDLYLSGSGSGFPESASALAFLKATGKPIGVFGVSTDPISGIGDGREPEGGTLEQIRAKAARLPPTHLPAAWRTIMDHAAFFFCRDTISVGYLKSQGVKTPILEFGPDAQLGMHLRDDAKGFAYLKANGLEEGKFICVIPRLRYTPYYRIRNTPRVPADDIRDAINNRTTGKDHAKLREMIVAYVKQTGNKVMACAEMTYQVQMAKEVLVDPLPAEIKKNVVWRDTFWLPDEAASVYSKAQAVISVECHSPLIALHNGTPTFYVRQPTDTCKGQMYRDFGAGEWFFEVDETSGEQLWSRLSAIVRNPKGAKARVRSIMATVESRQKRMVEAVRASSRV
;
A
#
# COMPACT_ATOMS: atom_id res chain seq x y z
N MET A 1 52.69 -17.45 -7.51
CA MET A 1 52.48 -16.33 -8.44
C MET A 1 51.79 -16.85 -9.68
N THR A 2 50.46 -16.68 -9.73
CA THR A 2 49.63 -17.20 -10.82
C THR A 2 49.40 -16.05 -11.82
N THR A 3 50.02 -16.17 -12.98
CA THR A 3 49.94 -15.20 -14.10
C THR A 3 48.57 -15.18 -14.74
N ILE A 4 47.84 -14.07 -14.63
CA ILE A 4 46.58 -13.84 -15.34
C ILE A 4 46.87 -13.65 -16.82
N THR A 5 46.28 -14.49 -17.66
CA THR A 5 46.48 -14.44 -19.11
C THR A 5 45.69 -13.28 -19.75
N ARG A 6 46.25 -12.68 -20.83
CA ARG A 6 45.65 -11.58 -21.62
C ARG A 6 44.18 -11.79 -22.07
N ARG A 7 43.72 -13.05 -22.14
CA ARG A 7 42.34 -13.39 -22.50
C ARG A 7 41.34 -13.19 -21.32
N GLN A 8 41.79 -13.29 -20.07
CA GLN A 8 40.97 -13.03 -18.91
C GLN A 8 40.79 -11.53 -18.62
N ALA A 9 41.73 -10.71 -19.03
CA ALA A 9 41.64 -9.24 -18.94
C ALA A 9 40.66 -8.63 -19.98
N LEU A 10 40.43 -9.30 -21.12
CA LEU A 10 39.50 -8.84 -22.15
C LEU A 10 38.03 -9.21 -21.90
N ALA A 11 37.74 -10.17 -21.03
CA ALA A 11 36.38 -10.55 -20.65
C ALA A 11 35.78 -9.64 -19.54
N ALA A 12 36.60 -8.88 -18.83
CA ALA A 12 36.15 -7.95 -17.78
C ALA A 12 35.85 -6.53 -18.31
N ALA A 13 36.16 -6.24 -19.57
CA ALA A 13 35.96 -4.91 -20.18
C ALA A 13 34.66 -4.75 -20.98
N ALA A 14 33.79 -5.78 -21.01
CA ALA A 14 32.59 -5.79 -21.87
C ALA A 14 31.27 -5.54 -21.12
N ALA A 15 31.28 -5.01 -19.91
CA ALA A 15 30.08 -4.65 -19.16
C ALA A 15 30.11 -3.20 -18.65
N ALA A 16 30.69 -2.27 -19.43
CA ALA A 16 30.38 -0.87 -19.23
C ALA A 16 29.02 -0.59 -19.90
N PRO A 17 28.03 0.01 -19.20
CA PRO A 17 26.79 0.35 -19.84
C PRO A 17 27.06 1.39 -20.94
N LEU A 18 26.57 1.13 -22.14
CA LEU A 18 26.47 2.09 -23.22
C LEU A 18 25.53 3.25 -22.83
N PHE A 19 26.02 4.19 -22.03
CA PHE A 19 25.34 5.44 -21.69
C PHE A 19 26.22 6.62 -22.09
N ALA A 20 26.41 6.78 -23.41
CA ALA A 20 27.00 7.99 -23.97
C ALA A 20 26.32 8.29 -25.33
N GLN A 21 25.02 8.56 -25.30
CA GLN A 21 24.36 9.39 -26.29
C GLN A 21 23.57 10.43 -25.51
N GLY A 22 23.82 11.72 -25.72
CA GLY A 22 23.23 12.87 -25.07
C GLY A 22 21.73 13.05 -25.33
N GLY A 23 20.93 12.04 -25.00
CA GLY A 23 19.47 12.10 -25.02
C GLY A 23 18.96 12.86 -23.79
N LYS A 24 17.95 13.68 -23.97
CA LYS A 24 17.22 14.38 -22.90
C LYS A 24 16.75 13.35 -21.86
N ARG A 25 17.03 13.60 -20.58
CA ARG A 25 16.55 12.75 -19.48
C ARG A 25 15.02 12.80 -19.41
N PRO A 26 14.32 11.63 -19.37
CA PRO A 26 12.87 11.61 -19.24
C PRO A 26 12.42 12.26 -17.92
N LYS A 27 11.41 13.11 -17.98
CA LYS A 27 10.87 13.83 -16.83
C LYS A 27 9.51 13.28 -16.43
N ILE A 28 9.39 12.79 -15.20
CA ILE A 28 8.19 12.17 -14.64
C ILE A 28 7.62 13.09 -13.58
N LEU A 29 6.35 13.45 -13.70
CA LEU A 29 5.58 14.11 -12.63
C LEU A 29 4.78 13.05 -11.86
N LEU A 30 5.26 12.68 -10.67
CA LEU A 30 4.61 11.70 -9.81
C LEU A 30 3.58 12.39 -8.90
N ARG A 31 2.30 12.11 -9.09
CA ARG A 31 1.20 12.52 -8.21
C ARG A 31 0.96 11.44 -7.16
N ASN A 32 1.21 11.75 -5.88
CA ASN A 32 1.09 10.79 -4.79
C ASN A 32 0.88 11.49 -3.44
N PHE A 33 1.06 10.76 -2.31
CA PHE A 33 0.89 11.24 -0.93
C PHE A 33 -0.52 11.77 -0.67
N TRP A 34 -1.47 10.84 -0.51
CA TRP A 34 -2.90 11.16 -0.43
C TRP A 34 -3.31 11.75 0.92
N GLN A 35 -2.69 11.28 2.04
CA GLN A 35 -2.90 11.74 3.41
C GLN A 35 -1.76 11.29 4.34
N ASP A 36 -1.59 12.00 5.48
CA ASP A 36 -0.51 11.75 6.45
C ASP A 36 -0.93 10.88 7.64
N VAL A 37 -2.21 10.56 7.76
CA VAL A 37 -2.82 9.88 8.93
C VAL A 37 -2.80 8.36 8.83
N ASN A 38 -2.23 7.82 7.77
CA ASN A 38 -2.15 6.39 7.45
C ASN A 38 -0.75 6.06 6.92
N ILE A 39 -0.04 5.11 7.55
CA ILE A 39 1.30 4.71 7.09
C ILE A 39 1.28 4.06 5.71
N GLY A 40 0.14 3.50 5.29
CA GLY A 40 -0.05 3.00 3.93
C GLY A 40 -0.02 4.10 2.89
N ASP A 41 -0.83 5.14 3.08
CA ASP A 41 -0.86 6.28 2.17
C ASP A 41 0.48 7.03 2.12
N VAL A 42 1.18 7.14 3.25
CA VAL A 42 2.55 7.68 3.30
C VAL A 42 3.53 6.75 2.58
N GLY A 43 3.38 5.43 2.72
CA GLY A 43 4.30 4.42 2.15
C GLY A 43 4.22 4.27 0.62
N HIS A 44 3.08 4.62 0.00
CA HIS A 44 2.92 4.56 -1.46
C HIS A 44 3.96 5.41 -2.21
N GLY A 45 4.22 6.62 -1.72
CA GLY A 45 5.17 7.54 -2.34
C GLY A 45 6.61 7.01 -2.34
N PRO A 46 7.20 6.71 -1.17
CA PRO A 46 8.51 6.08 -1.08
C PRO A 46 8.61 4.79 -1.87
N GLY A 47 7.55 3.96 -1.87
CA GLY A 47 7.52 2.74 -2.67
C GLY A 47 7.65 3.01 -4.17
N ALA A 48 6.85 3.93 -4.71
CA ALA A 48 6.93 4.33 -6.12
C ALA A 48 8.30 4.93 -6.46
N LEU A 49 8.82 5.82 -5.61
CA LEU A 49 10.14 6.44 -5.79
C LEU A 49 11.26 5.40 -5.79
N THR A 50 11.24 4.45 -4.86
CA THR A 50 12.22 3.35 -4.83
C THR A 50 12.24 2.59 -6.15
N LEU A 51 11.05 2.20 -6.64
CA LEU A 51 10.94 1.42 -7.88
C LEU A 51 11.45 2.21 -9.08
N LEU A 52 11.10 3.49 -9.18
CA LEU A 52 11.57 4.37 -10.25
C LEU A 52 13.09 4.54 -10.18
N TYR A 53 13.67 4.91 -9.04
CA TYR A 53 15.12 5.08 -8.91
C TYR A 53 15.90 3.77 -9.13
N LYS A 54 15.35 2.62 -8.70
CA LYS A 54 15.98 1.31 -8.89
C LYS A 54 15.98 0.85 -10.35
N HIS A 55 14.86 1.03 -11.05
CA HIS A 55 14.66 0.45 -12.38
C HIS A 55 14.67 1.47 -13.52
N PHE A 56 14.67 2.76 -13.20
CA PHE A 56 14.72 3.86 -14.17
C PHE A 56 15.55 5.04 -13.66
N PRO A 57 16.85 4.80 -13.28
CA PRO A 57 17.70 5.80 -12.63
C PRO A 57 18.06 7.01 -13.51
N GLU A 58 17.85 6.91 -14.81
CA GLU A 58 18.06 8.00 -15.76
C GLU A 58 16.91 9.01 -15.80
N ALA A 59 15.76 8.73 -15.18
CA ALA A 59 14.63 9.67 -15.15
C ALA A 59 14.83 10.78 -14.12
N ASP A 60 14.38 11.98 -14.44
CA ASP A 60 14.20 13.08 -13.49
C ASP A 60 12.78 13.03 -12.94
N ILE A 61 12.65 12.86 -11.62
CA ILE A 61 11.36 12.69 -10.96
C ILE A 61 11.03 13.98 -10.20
N THR A 62 9.85 14.53 -10.47
CA THR A 62 9.23 15.60 -9.70
C THR A 62 8.03 15.04 -8.97
N LEU A 63 8.01 15.14 -7.64
CA LEU A 63 6.86 14.77 -6.81
C LEU A 63 5.90 15.94 -6.71
N TRP A 64 4.64 15.69 -7.02
CA TRP A 64 3.52 16.58 -6.75
C TRP A 64 2.60 15.92 -5.70
N PRO A 65 2.83 16.20 -4.40
CA PRO A 65 2.03 15.59 -3.35
C PRO A 65 0.64 16.22 -3.28
N LYS A 66 -0.37 15.42 -2.84
CA LYS A 66 -1.66 15.99 -2.42
C LYS A 66 -1.54 16.62 -1.04
N GLN A 67 -0.97 15.87 -0.10
CA GLN A 67 -0.73 16.28 1.28
C GLN A 67 0.63 15.73 1.72
N LEU A 68 1.50 16.61 2.22
CA LEU A 68 2.84 16.23 2.66
C LEU A 68 3.22 17.07 3.88
N GLY A 69 2.84 16.61 5.06
CA GLY A 69 3.18 17.22 6.34
C GLY A 69 4.67 17.13 6.67
N ALA A 70 5.06 17.73 7.76
CA ALA A 70 6.49 17.88 8.13
C ALA A 70 7.22 16.53 8.27
N GLU A 71 6.60 15.55 8.94
CA GLU A 71 7.23 14.24 9.19
C GLU A 71 7.35 13.40 7.91
N PRO A 72 6.28 13.18 7.10
CA PRO A 72 6.40 12.52 5.81
C PRO A 72 7.36 13.24 4.85
N ARG A 73 7.42 14.57 4.88
CA ARG A 73 8.38 15.35 4.10
C ARG A 73 9.82 15.03 4.51
N SER A 74 10.10 15.01 5.82
CA SER A 74 11.42 14.67 6.35
C SER A 74 11.82 13.24 5.94
N LEU A 75 10.91 12.28 6.02
CA LEU A 75 11.11 10.91 5.55
C LEU A 75 11.55 10.89 4.08
N VAL A 76 10.80 11.57 3.21
CA VAL A 76 11.03 11.57 1.76
C VAL A 76 12.33 12.28 1.39
N THR A 77 12.60 13.45 1.97
CA THR A 77 13.83 14.21 1.67
C THR A 77 15.08 13.50 2.16
N ARG A 78 15.01 12.80 3.30
CA ARG A 78 16.09 11.96 3.79
C ARG A 78 16.32 10.75 2.89
N GLY A 79 15.25 10.09 2.44
CA GLY A 79 15.33 8.91 1.59
C GLY A 79 15.73 9.21 0.14
N TYR A 80 15.36 10.38 -0.37
CA TYR A 80 15.52 10.76 -1.78
C TYR A 80 16.05 12.21 -1.91
N PRO A 81 17.32 12.48 -1.58
CA PRO A 81 17.86 13.84 -1.49
C PRO A 81 17.89 14.60 -2.83
N LYS A 82 17.78 13.90 -3.96
CA LYS A 82 17.73 14.50 -5.32
C LYS A 82 16.30 14.74 -5.82
N LEU A 83 15.28 14.40 -5.03
CA LEU A 83 13.88 14.55 -5.43
C LEU A 83 13.48 16.02 -5.47
N THR A 84 12.93 16.45 -6.59
CA THR A 84 12.24 17.74 -6.68
C THR A 84 10.81 17.59 -6.18
N ILE A 85 10.39 18.46 -5.25
CA ILE A 85 9.02 18.49 -4.74
C ILE A 85 8.36 19.81 -5.18
N VAL A 86 7.21 19.72 -5.83
CA VAL A 86 6.43 20.88 -6.28
C VAL A 86 5.05 20.83 -5.66
N GLU A 87 4.72 21.86 -4.92
CA GLU A 87 3.41 22.00 -4.27
C GLU A 87 2.50 22.96 -5.04
N GLY A 88 1.22 22.83 -4.78
CA GLY A 88 0.18 23.66 -5.33
C GLY A 88 -1.04 22.85 -5.75
N GLY A 89 -2.18 23.53 -5.76
CA GLY A 89 -3.46 23.01 -6.24
C GLY A 89 -3.73 23.42 -7.69
N LEU A 90 -4.95 23.13 -8.11
CA LEU A 90 -5.51 23.65 -9.35
C LEU A 90 -6.50 24.78 -9.02
N ASP A 91 -6.59 25.77 -9.90
CA ASP A 91 -7.62 26.79 -9.85
C ASP A 91 -9.00 26.24 -10.29
N SER A 92 -10.02 27.09 -10.27
CA SER A 92 -11.39 26.72 -10.68
C SER A 92 -11.50 26.28 -12.14
N ASN A 93 -10.52 26.62 -12.99
CA ASN A 93 -10.45 26.24 -14.40
C ASN A 93 -9.60 24.98 -14.62
N GLY A 94 -9.09 24.35 -13.55
CA GLY A 94 -8.24 23.18 -13.63
C GLY A 94 -6.79 23.48 -14.06
N LYS A 95 -6.35 24.75 -13.97
CA LYS A 95 -4.95 25.13 -14.27
C LYS A 95 -4.09 25.12 -13.00
N PRO A 96 -2.79 24.88 -13.12
CA PRO A 96 -1.86 25.02 -11.99
C PRO A 96 -1.96 26.38 -11.32
N ALA A 97 -2.21 26.40 -10.00
CA ALA A 97 -2.37 27.63 -9.23
C ALA A 97 -1.03 28.31 -8.88
N THR A 98 0.11 27.64 -9.13
CA THR A 98 1.44 28.21 -8.87
C THR A 98 2.33 28.15 -10.11
N PRO A 99 3.25 29.13 -10.31
CA PRO A 99 4.21 29.12 -11.43
C PRO A 99 5.10 27.85 -11.41
N ALA A 100 5.49 27.37 -10.24
CA ALA A 100 6.30 26.16 -10.09
C ALA A 100 5.58 24.91 -10.60
N LEU A 101 4.30 24.74 -10.27
CA LEU A 101 3.49 23.63 -10.77
C LEU A 101 3.22 23.76 -12.27
N ALA A 102 2.98 24.96 -12.78
CA ALA A 102 2.82 25.21 -14.22
C ALA A 102 4.09 24.82 -15.00
N LYS A 103 5.26 25.20 -14.47
CA LYS A 103 6.55 24.80 -15.05
C LYS A 103 6.73 23.26 -15.00
N ALA A 104 6.40 22.60 -13.89
CA ALA A 104 6.48 21.15 -13.77
C ALA A 104 5.58 20.45 -14.82
N TRP A 105 4.36 20.95 -15.07
CA TRP A 105 3.48 20.43 -16.13
C TRP A 105 4.08 20.61 -17.53
N ALA A 106 4.61 21.80 -17.80
CA ALA A 106 5.23 22.09 -19.08
C ALA A 106 6.44 21.22 -19.37
N ASP A 107 7.27 21.00 -18.35
CA ASP A 107 8.54 20.25 -18.49
C ASP A 107 8.36 18.73 -18.51
N THR A 108 7.27 18.20 -17.96
CA THR A 108 7.03 16.75 -17.80
C THR A 108 6.83 16.04 -19.13
N ASP A 109 7.39 14.85 -19.27
CA ASP A 109 7.17 13.95 -20.42
C ASP A 109 6.07 12.91 -20.10
N LEU A 110 5.85 12.55 -18.83
CA LEU A 110 4.82 11.62 -18.37
C LEU A 110 4.25 12.03 -17.01
N TYR A 111 2.92 12.14 -16.91
CA TYR A 111 2.21 12.20 -15.63
C TYR A 111 2.00 10.77 -15.09
N LEU A 112 2.45 10.51 -13.87
CA LEU A 112 2.31 9.21 -13.21
C LEU A 112 1.43 9.35 -11.95
N SER A 113 0.24 8.75 -11.95
CA SER A 113 -0.57 8.61 -10.74
C SER A 113 -0.07 7.42 -9.92
N GLY A 114 0.25 7.64 -8.65
CA GLY A 114 0.72 6.59 -7.75
C GLY A 114 -0.38 5.67 -7.24
N SER A 115 0.02 4.68 -6.45
CA SER A 115 -0.88 3.68 -5.88
C SER A 115 -1.93 4.28 -4.94
N GLY A 116 -3.07 3.59 -4.82
CA GLY A 116 -4.15 4.04 -3.94
C GLY A 116 -5.47 3.31 -4.17
N SER A 117 -6.49 3.73 -3.42
CA SER A 117 -7.86 3.24 -3.56
C SER A 117 -8.65 4.14 -4.51
N GLY A 118 -9.45 3.58 -5.39
CA GLY A 118 -10.14 4.30 -6.44
C GLY A 118 -9.16 4.75 -7.54
N PHE A 119 -9.35 5.96 -8.03
CA PHE A 119 -8.38 6.68 -8.87
C PHE A 119 -8.10 8.03 -8.17
N PRO A 120 -7.15 8.06 -7.23
CA PRO A 120 -6.92 9.25 -6.43
C PRO A 120 -6.56 10.43 -7.32
N GLU A 121 -7.16 11.60 -7.03
CA GLU A 121 -6.90 12.84 -7.78
C GLU A 121 -7.13 12.72 -9.29
N SER A 122 -8.12 11.93 -9.71
CA SER A 122 -8.50 11.79 -11.14
C SER A 122 -8.80 13.11 -11.82
N ALA A 123 -9.34 14.10 -11.07
CA ALA A 123 -9.55 15.46 -11.57
C ALA A 123 -8.24 16.14 -12.00
N SER A 124 -7.17 15.96 -11.22
CA SER A 124 -5.83 16.47 -11.56
C SER A 124 -5.28 15.81 -12.82
N ALA A 125 -5.46 14.49 -12.96
CA ALA A 125 -5.03 13.75 -14.15
C ALA A 125 -5.81 14.20 -15.41
N LEU A 126 -7.14 14.40 -15.29
CA LEU A 126 -7.98 14.87 -16.39
C LEU A 126 -7.58 16.32 -16.81
N ALA A 127 -7.34 17.19 -15.84
CA ALA A 127 -6.91 18.55 -16.09
C ALA A 127 -5.55 18.59 -16.79
N PHE A 128 -4.59 17.79 -16.32
CA PHE A 128 -3.28 17.64 -16.98
C PHE A 128 -3.41 17.15 -18.42
N LEU A 129 -4.19 16.10 -18.66
CA LEU A 129 -4.45 15.56 -20.00
C LEU A 129 -5.04 16.62 -20.94
N LYS A 130 -6.08 17.33 -20.49
CA LYS A 130 -6.73 18.37 -21.29
C LYS A 130 -5.81 19.55 -21.60
N ALA A 131 -4.97 19.96 -20.66
CA ALA A 131 -4.07 21.09 -20.82
C ALA A 131 -2.85 20.80 -21.67
N THR A 132 -2.34 19.56 -21.65
CA THR A 132 -1.04 19.25 -22.23
C THR A 132 -1.08 18.23 -23.38
N GLY A 133 -2.09 17.38 -23.45
CA GLY A 133 -2.13 16.23 -24.36
C GLY A 133 -1.06 15.17 -24.09
N LYS A 134 -0.26 15.31 -23.03
CA LYS A 134 0.88 14.44 -22.74
C LYS A 134 0.44 13.10 -22.13
N PRO A 135 1.28 12.06 -22.23
CA PRO A 135 0.98 10.74 -21.69
C PRO A 135 0.67 10.74 -20.19
N ILE A 136 -0.28 9.89 -19.81
CA ILE A 136 -0.62 9.58 -18.42
C ILE A 136 -0.40 8.09 -18.19
N GLY A 137 0.14 7.74 -17.00
CA GLY A 137 0.22 6.37 -16.51
C GLY A 137 -0.36 6.24 -15.11
N VAL A 138 -0.88 5.05 -14.78
CA VAL A 138 -1.41 4.74 -13.45
C VAL A 138 -0.69 3.53 -12.88
N PHE A 139 -0.27 3.64 -11.60
CA PHE A 139 0.73 2.78 -10.98
C PHE A 139 0.16 2.06 -9.73
N GLY A 140 -0.72 1.08 -9.96
CA GLY A 140 -1.22 0.18 -8.90
C GLY A 140 -2.41 0.72 -8.08
N VAL A 141 -3.57 0.93 -8.69
CA VAL A 141 -4.81 1.35 -8.00
C VAL A 141 -5.86 0.24 -7.95
N SER A 142 -6.75 0.28 -6.95
CA SER A 142 -7.97 -0.53 -6.95
C SER A 142 -9.13 0.29 -7.50
N THR A 143 -9.76 -0.18 -8.55
CA THR A 143 -10.96 0.43 -9.14
C THR A 143 -12.18 -0.39 -8.73
N ASP A 144 -12.56 -0.30 -7.46
CA ASP A 144 -13.70 -1.05 -6.91
C ASP A 144 -15.02 -0.36 -7.31
N PRO A 145 -15.89 -1.05 -8.06
CA PRO A 145 -17.13 -0.44 -8.52
C PRO A 145 -18.27 -0.54 -7.48
N ILE A 146 -18.07 -1.25 -6.37
CA ILE A 146 -19.15 -1.69 -5.49
C ILE A 146 -19.03 -1.12 -4.08
N SER A 147 -17.82 -0.90 -3.57
CA SER A 147 -17.61 -0.43 -2.21
C SER A 147 -17.83 1.08 -2.10
N GLY A 148 -18.63 1.50 -1.15
CA GLY A 148 -18.85 2.89 -0.80
C GLY A 148 -20.26 3.21 -0.38
N ILE A 149 -20.42 4.26 0.42
CA ILE A 149 -21.70 4.81 0.83
C ILE A 149 -21.96 6.11 0.06
N GLY A 150 -23.19 6.32 -0.36
CA GLY A 150 -23.63 7.57 -0.99
C GLY A 150 -23.79 7.49 -2.51
N ASP A 151 -23.47 6.38 -3.12
CA ASP A 151 -23.62 6.11 -4.56
C ASP A 151 -24.51 4.91 -4.88
N GLY A 152 -25.40 4.54 -3.95
CA GLY A 152 -26.31 3.39 -4.08
C GLY A 152 -25.65 2.03 -3.79
N ARG A 153 -24.43 2.02 -3.28
CA ARG A 153 -23.73 0.79 -2.92
C ARG A 153 -24.11 0.30 -1.53
N GLU A 154 -24.00 -1.02 -1.32
CA GLU A 154 -24.37 -1.62 -0.04
C GLU A 154 -23.40 -1.20 1.08
N PRO A 155 -23.90 -0.61 2.17
CA PRO A 155 -23.03 -0.16 3.27
C PRO A 155 -22.39 -1.32 4.04
N GLU A 156 -22.94 -2.53 3.97
CA GLU A 156 -22.38 -3.73 4.60
C GLU A 156 -21.16 -4.29 3.88
N GLY A 157 -20.99 -3.94 2.58
CA GLY A 157 -19.93 -4.48 1.75
C GLY A 157 -20.18 -5.93 1.32
N GLY A 158 -19.10 -6.71 1.16
CA GLY A 158 -19.16 -8.12 0.78
C GLY A 158 -17.79 -8.79 0.75
N THR A 159 -17.78 -10.12 0.63
CA THR A 159 -16.54 -10.89 0.38
C THR A 159 -15.98 -10.58 -1.02
N LEU A 160 -14.72 -10.91 -1.26
CA LEU A 160 -14.12 -10.73 -2.61
C LEU A 160 -14.91 -11.48 -3.70
N GLU A 161 -15.46 -12.66 -3.38
CA GLU A 161 -16.26 -13.43 -4.32
C GLU A 161 -17.59 -12.71 -4.65
N GLN A 162 -18.25 -12.14 -3.64
CA GLN A 162 -19.46 -11.35 -3.85
C GLN A 162 -19.17 -10.08 -4.65
N ILE A 163 -18.07 -9.37 -4.36
CA ILE A 163 -17.65 -8.20 -5.14
C ILE A 163 -17.38 -8.59 -6.60
N ARG A 164 -16.67 -9.68 -6.84
CA ARG A 164 -16.38 -10.20 -8.19
C ARG A 164 -17.69 -10.54 -8.95
N ALA A 165 -18.61 -11.24 -8.31
CA ALA A 165 -19.88 -11.62 -8.90
C ALA A 165 -20.74 -10.40 -9.24
N LYS A 166 -20.77 -9.39 -8.39
CA LYS A 166 -21.48 -8.13 -8.64
C LYS A 166 -20.82 -7.33 -9.76
N ALA A 167 -19.49 -7.18 -9.73
CA ALA A 167 -18.76 -6.46 -10.77
C ALA A 167 -19.00 -7.03 -12.18
N ALA A 168 -19.10 -8.35 -12.29
CA ALA A 168 -19.37 -9.04 -13.56
C ALA A 168 -20.79 -8.76 -14.15
N ARG A 169 -21.71 -8.25 -13.33
CA ARG A 169 -23.10 -7.95 -13.74
C ARG A 169 -23.35 -6.46 -14.00
N LEU A 170 -22.37 -5.62 -13.80
CA LEU A 170 -22.51 -4.19 -14.02
C LEU A 170 -22.64 -3.86 -15.51
N PRO A 171 -23.48 -2.88 -15.87
CA PRO A 171 -23.66 -2.51 -17.28
C PRO A 171 -22.35 -1.94 -17.86
N PRO A 172 -22.10 -2.07 -19.17
CA PRO A 172 -20.90 -1.55 -19.83
C PRO A 172 -20.73 -0.03 -19.72
N THR A 173 -21.76 0.69 -19.28
CA THR A 173 -21.78 2.15 -19.08
C THR A 173 -21.61 2.56 -17.62
N HIS A 174 -21.27 1.63 -16.73
CA HIS A 174 -21.16 1.89 -15.30
C HIS A 174 -19.96 2.80 -14.94
N LEU A 175 -18.86 2.71 -15.71
CA LEU A 175 -17.67 3.51 -15.47
C LEU A 175 -17.96 5.00 -15.69
N PRO A 176 -17.66 5.90 -14.72
CA PRO A 176 -17.85 7.34 -14.90
C PRO A 176 -17.13 7.89 -16.13
N ALA A 177 -17.81 8.76 -16.90
CA ALA A 177 -17.29 9.28 -18.17
C ALA A 177 -15.92 9.98 -18.03
N ALA A 178 -15.69 10.71 -16.93
CA ALA A 178 -14.41 11.33 -16.67
C ALA A 178 -13.28 10.31 -16.50
N TRP A 179 -13.55 9.21 -15.79
CA TRP A 179 -12.58 8.12 -15.62
C TRP A 179 -12.33 7.41 -16.94
N ARG A 180 -13.37 7.13 -17.70
CA ARG A 180 -13.25 6.54 -19.05
C ARG A 180 -12.34 7.39 -19.93
N THR A 181 -12.55 8.72 -19.95
CA THR A 181 -11.71 9.62 -20.75
C THR A 181 -10.25 9.49 -20.37
N ILE A 182 -9.92 9.49 -19.09
CA ILE A 182 -8.52 9.36 -18.63
C ILE A 182 -7.96 7.97 -19.01
N MET A 183 -8.72 6.91 -18.74
CA MET A 183 -8.27 5.54 -18.95
C MET A 183 -8.07 5.23 -20.44
N ASP A 184 -8.96 5.69 -21.31
CA ASP A 184 -8.83 5.47 -22.75
C ASP A 184 -7.64 6.22 -23.39
N HIS A 185 -7.13 7.28 -22.70
CA HIS A 185 -5.93 8.02 -23.12
C HIS A 185 -4.68 7.65 -22.33
N ALA A 186 -4.79 6.86 -21.27
CA ALA A 186 -3.63 6.42 -20.51
C ALA A 186 -2.75 5.48 -21.33
N ALA A 187 -1.44 5.71 -21.31
CA ALA A 187 -0.47 4.82 -21.96
C ALA A 187 -0.43 3.43 -21.28
N PHE A 188 -0.65 3.41 -19.98
CA PHE A 188 -0.80 2.18 -19.18
C PHE A 188 -1.66 2.44 -17.94
N PHE A 189 -2.33 1.39 -17.49
CA PHE A 189 -3.13 1.39 -16.27
C PHE A 189 -2.90 0.08 -15.51
N PHE A 190 -2.11 0.14 -14.44
CA PHE A 190 -1.91 -0.99 -13.57
C PHE A 190 -2.93 -0.95 -12.42
N CYS A 191 -3.71 -2.02 -12.28
CA CYS A 191 -4.55 -2.24 -11.12
C CYS A 191 -3.84 -3.13 -10.11
N ARG A 192 -3.90 -2.79 -8.81
CA ARG A 192 -3.27 -3.61 -7.77
C ARG A 192 -4.03 -4.90 -7.45
N ASP A 193 -5.15 -5.17 -8.14
CA ASP A 193 -5.94 -6.40 -8.02
C ASP A 193 -6.62 -6.78 -9.33
N THR A 194 -6.81 -8.10 -9.53
CA THR A 194 -7.41 -8.65 -10.75
C THR A 194 -8.92 -8.48 -10.84
N ILE A 195 -9.63 -8.16 -9.75
CA ILE A 195 -11.06 -7.79 -9.81
C ILE A 195 -11.19 -6.46 -10.53
N SER A 196 -10.37 -5.46 -10.17
CA SER A 196 -10.31 -4.17 -10.86
C SER A 196 -9.96 -4.31 -12.34
N VAL A 197 -8.96 -5.15 -12.68
CA VAL A 197 -8.60 -5.42 -14.10
C VAL A 197 -9.80 -6.01 -14.85
N GLY A 198 -10.46 -7.02 -14.27
CA GLY A 198 -11.62 -7.66 -14.87
C GLY A 198 -12.78 -6.69 -15.10
N TYR A 199 -13.06 -5.85 -14.08
CA TYR A 199 -14.09 -4.81 -14.18
C TYR A 199 -13.79 -3.82 -15.31
N LEU A 200 -12.59 -3.24 -15.36
CA LEU A 200 -12.23 -2.26 -16.39
C LEU A 200 -12.27 -2.86 -17.80
N LYS A 201 -11.87 -4.14 -17.95
CA LYS A 201 -12.02 -4.86 -19.22
C LYS A 201 -13.49 -5.03 -19.61
N SER A 202 -14.36 -5.37 -18.67
CA SER A 202 -15.81 -5.49 -18.94
C SER A 202 -16.46 -4.16 -19.33
N GLN A 203 -15.88 -3.04 -18.86
CA GLN A 203 -16.29 -1.71 -19.25
C GLN A 203 -15.76 -1.26 -20.62
N GLY A 204 -14.96 -2.08 -21.31
CA GLY A 204 -14.41 -1.77 -22.64
C GLY A 204 -13.38 -0.62 -22.62
N VAL A 205 -12.61 -0.49 -21.53
CA VAL A 205 -11.49 0.48 -21.43
C VAL A 205 -10.42 0.16 -22.48
N LYS A 206 -9.92 1.20 -23.16
CA LYS A 206 -9.04 1.07 -24.32
C LYS A 206 -7.54 1.25 -24.02
N THR A 207 -7.17 1.37 -22.75
CA THR A 207 -5.76 1.47 -22.33
C THR A 207 -4.92 0.33 -22.94
N PRO A 208 -3.82 0.60 -23.65
CA PRO A 208 -3.01 -0.43 -24.30
C PRO A 208 -2.44 -1.47 -23.33
N ILE A 209 -2.04 -1.04 -22.14
CA ILE A 209 -1.53 -1.89 -21.07
C ILE A 209 -2.48 -1.78 -19.88
N LEU A 210 -3.40 -2.74 -19.73
CA LEU A 210 -4.32 -2.88 -18.62
C LEU A 210 -4.02 -4.20 -17.92
N GLU A 211 -3.18 -4.16 -16.89
CA GLU A 211 -2.61 -5.33 -16.23
C GLU A 211 -2.68 -5.23 -14.70
N PHE A 212 -2.49 -6.38 -14.03
CA PHE A 212 -2.19 -6.42 -12.61
C PHE A 212 -0.77 -5.88 -12.35
N GLY A 213 -0.67 -4.91 -11.46
CA GLY A 213 0.58 -4.40 -10.92
C GLY A 213 0.43 -4.14 -9.43
N PRO A 214 1.21 -4.83 -8.56
CA PRO A 214 1.02 -4.76 -7.12
C PRO A 214 1.20 -3.34 -6.60
N ASP A 215 0.64 -3.09 -5.41
CA ASP A 215 0.77 -1.81 -4.72
C ASP A 215 2.25 -1.39 -4.62
N ALA A 216 2.53 -0.15 -4.98
CA ALA A 216 3.90 0.38 -4.96
C ALA A 216 4.53 0.36 -3.56
N GLN A 217 3.72 0.34 -2.49
CA GLN A 217 4.21 0.21 -1.12
C GLN A 217 5.07 -1.04 -0.91
N LEU A 218 4.82 -2.13 -1.64
CA LEU A 218 5.69 -3.32 -1.66
C LEU A 218 7.11 -3.05 -2.19
N GLY A 219 7.40 -1.86 -2.68
CA GLY A 219 8.74 -1.40 -3.07
C GLY A 219 9.43 -0.54 -2.02
N MET A 220 8.75 -0.17 -0.92
CA MET A 220 9.29 0.77 0.07
C MET A 220 10.40 0.14 0.90
N HIS A 221 11.64 0.61 0.69
CA HIS A 221 12.82 0.09 1.40
C HIS A 221 13.30 0.98 2.56
N LEU A 222 12.68 2.14 2.77
CA LEU A 222 13.09 3.06 3.84
C LEU A 222 12.83 2.44 5.22
N ARG A 223 13.81 2.60 6.11
CA ARG A 223 13.77 2.10 7.49
C ARG A 223 14.36 3.15 8.45
N ASP A 224 13.82 3.18 9.67
CA ASP A 224 14.43 3.85 10.81
C ASP A 224 14.81 2.80 11.88
N ASP A 225 15.90 2.09 11.61
CA ASP A 225 16.37 1.02 12.48
C ASP A 225 16.78 1.53 13.86
N ALA A 226 17.31 2.74 13.94
CA ALA A 226 17.70 3.34 15.22
C ALA A 226 16.47 3.52 16.14
N LYS A 227 15.39 4.12 15.61
CA LYS A 227 14.17 4.36 16.37
C LYS A 227 13.39 3.06 16.63
N GLY A 228 13.22 2.24 15.59
CA GLY A 228 12.49 0.97 15.71
C GLY A 228 13.14 0.00 16.70
N PHE A 229 14.46 -0.17 16.63
CA PHE A 229 15.17 -1.11 17.53
C PHE A 229 15.29 -0.58 18.96
N ALA A 230 15.41 0.74 19.15
CA ALA A 230 15.33 1.33 20.48
C ALA A 230 13.97 1.05 21.13
N TYR A 231 12.87 1.17 20.37
CA TYR A 231 11.53 0.83 20.85
C TYR A 231 11.40 -0.65 21.23
N LEU A 232 11.89 -1.57 20.37
CA LEU A 232 11.90 -3.01 20.66
C LEU A 232 12.63 -3.31 21.97
N LYS A 233 13.84 -2.76 22.13
CA LYS A 233 14.67 -2.95 23.34
C LYS A 233 13.97 -2.41 24.61
N ALA A 234 13.41 -1.21 24.55
CA ALA A 234 12.72 -0.60 25.68
C ALA A 234 11.51 -1.39 26.18
N ASN A 235 10.84 -2.12 25.26
CA ASN A 235 9.66 -2.90 25.55
C ASN A 235 9.92 -4.43 25.68
N GLY A 236 11.19 -4.84 25.61
CA GLY A 236 11.59 -6.25 25.68
C GLY A 236 10.96 -7.11 24.57
N LEU A 237 10.87 -6.58 23.36
CA LEU A 237 10.40 -7.27 22.16
C LEU A 237 11.61 -7.88 21.44
N GLU A 238 11.83 -9.17 21.63
CA GLU A 238 12.95 -9.89 21.07
C GLU A 238 12.67 -10.38 19.64
N GLU A 239 13.66 -10.32 18.76
CA GLU A 239 13.53 -10.77 17.37
C GLU A 239 13.00 -12.21 17.27
N GLY A 240 11.95 -12.41 16.48
CA GLY A 240 11.30 -13.69 16.27
C GLY A 240 10.46 -14.20 17.45
N LYS A 241 10.35 -13.44 18.54
CA LYS A 241 9.59 -13.78 19.76
C LYS A 241 8.45 -12.83 20.05
N PHE A 242 7.94 -12.15 19.05
CA PHE A 242 6.73 -11.36 19.17
C PHE A 242 5.98 -11.30 17.83
N ILE A 243 4.69 -11.03 17.92
CA ILE A 243 3.85 -10.71 16.77
C ILE A 243 3.30 -9.29 16.90
N CYS A 244 3.02 -8.65 15.75
CA CYS A 244 2.28 -7.38 15.72
C CYS A 244 0.83 -7.64 15.34
N VAL A 245 -0.12 -6.96 16.02
CA VAL A 245 -1.55 -7.07 15.73
C VAL A 245 -2.14 -5.68 15.58
N ILE A 246 -2.79 -5.44 14.44
CA ILE A 246 -3.34 -4.14 14.03
C ILE A 246 -4.86 -4.24 13.90
N PRO A 247 -5.66 -3.46 14.68
CA PRO A 247 -7.11 -3.41 14.57
C PRO A 247 -7.57 -2.45 13.49
N ARG A 248 -8.86 -2.55 13.10
CA ARG A 248 -9.51 -1.58 12.21
C ARG A 248 -11.02 -1.56 12.46
N LEU A 249 -11.63 -0.38 12.36
CA LEU A 249 -13.08 -0.25 12.19
C LEU A 249 -13.47 -0.59 10.74
N ARG A 250 -14.68 -1.11 10.54
CA ARG A 250 -15.18 -1.37 9.17
C ARG A 250 -15.21 -0.09 8.31
N TYR A 251 -15.54 1.04 8.95
CA TYR A 251 -15.45 2.36 8.34
C TYR A 251 -14.54 3.27 9.15
N THR A 252 -13.53 3.82 8.48
CA THR A 252 -12.63 4.81 9.08
C THR A 252 -13.40 6.08 9.45
N PRO A 253 -13.32 6.56 10.69
CA PRO A 253 -14.07 7.73 11.15
C PRO A 253 -13.37 9.03 10.71
N TYR A 254 -13.33 9.31 9.43
CA TYR A 254 -12.60 10.47 8.86
C TYR A 254 -13.05 11.80 9.44
N TYR A 255 -14.33 11.94 9.79
CA TYR A 255 -14.82 13.18 10.41
C TYR A 255 -14.14 13.47 11.76
N ARG A 256 -13.80 12.44 12.57
CA ARG A 256 -13.02 12.59 13.81
C ARG A 256 -11.56 12.91 13.52
N ILE A 257 -10.94 12.18 12.60
CA ILE A 257 -9.52 12.34 12.24
C ILE A 257 -9.24 13.74 11.68
N ARG A 258 -10.17 14.28 10.86
CA ARG A 258 -10.03 15.56 10.17
C ARG A 258 -10.70 16.70 10.90
N ASN A 259 -11.34 16.43 12.04
CA ASN A 259 -12.13 17.40 12.81
C ASN A 259 -13.15 18.17 11.91
N THR A 260 -13.90 17.43 11.10
CA THR A 260 -14.94 17.99 10.20
C THR A 260 -16.34 17.68 10.74
N PRO A 261 -17.36 18.48 10.41
CA PRO A 261 -18.74 18.19 10.75
C PRO A 261 -19.17 16.82 10.26
N ARG A 262 -20.01 16.14 11.05
CA ARG A 262 -20.63 14.87 10.65
C ARG A 262 -21.62 15.06 9.52
N VAL A 263 -21.73 14.05 8.67
CA VAL A 263 -22.75 13.95 7.63
C VAL A 263 -23.62 12.72 7.84
N PRO A 264 -24.85 12.64 7.29
CA PRO A 264 -25.75 11.47 7.51
C PRO A 264 -25.11 10.11 7.22
N ALA A 265 -24.21 10.02 6.27
CA ALA A 265 -23.47 8.78 5.99
C ALA A 265 -22.59 8.32 7.15
N ASP A 266 -22.14 9.23 8.01
CA ASP A 266 -21.33 8.88 9.17
C ASP A 266 -22.17 8.20 10.27
N ASP A 267 -23.47 8.49 10.36
CA ASP A 267 -24.37 7.81 11.29
C ASP A 267 -24.54 6.33 10.90
N ILE A 268 -24.67 6.06 9.61
CA ILE A 268 -24.74 4.68 9.08
C ILE A 268 -23.41 3.96 9.36
N ARG A 269 -22.27 4.60 9.08
CA ARG A 269 -20.94 4.04 9.31
C ARG A 269 -20.67 3.74 10.78
N ASP A 270 -21.01 4.67 11.66
CA ASP A 270 -20.84 4.49 13.10
C ASP A 270 -21.76 3.38 13.65
N ALA A 271 -22.99 3.26 13.16
CA ALA A 271 -23.88 2.16 13.53
C ALA A 271 -23.30 0.79 13.13
N ILE A 272 -22.68 0.69 11.92
CA ILE A 272 -22.00 -0.52 11.48
C ILE A 272 -20.77 -0.80 12.35
N ASN A 273 -19.94 0.20 12.60
CA ASN A 273 -18.77 0.08 13.47
C ASN A 273 -19.17 -0.43 14.87
N ASN A 274 -20.17 0.20 15.50
CA ASN A 274 -20.60 -0.13 16.85
C ASN A 274 -21.07 -1.59 17.00
N ARG A 275 -21.83 -2.13 16.01
CA ARG A 275 -22.32 -3.51 16.08
C ARG A 275 -21.28 -4.56 15.67
N THR A 276 -20.19 -4.17 14.99
CA THR A 276 -19.22 -5.13 14.41
C THR A 276 -17.88 -5.17 15.13
N THR A 277 -17.44 -4.06 15.75
CA THR A 277 -16.12 -3.93 16.38
C THR A 277 -15.82 -5.07 17.35
N GLY A 278 -16.77 -5.40 18.22
CA GLY A 278 -16.61 -6.48 19.24
C GLY A 278 -16.31 -7.83 18.58
N LYS A 279 -17.14 -8.24 17.61
CA LYS A 279 -17.03 -9.54 16.93
C LYS A 279 -15.83 -9.63 15.99
N ASP A 280 -15.49 -8.54 15.29
CA ASP A 280 -14.37 -8.52 14.37
C ASP A 280 -13.03 -8.69 15.10
N HIS A 281 -12.90 -8.14 16.32
CA HIS A 281 -11.66 -8.22 17.10
C HIS A 281 -11.64 -9.39 18.11
N ALA A 282 -12.77 -10.02 18.42
CA ALA A 282 -12.82 -11.20 19.31
C ALA A 282 -11.89 -12.32 18.80
N LYS A 283 -11.94 -12.62 17.51
CA LYS A 283 -11.09 -13.67 16.88
C LYS A 283 -9.60 -13.35 16.93
N LEU A 284 -9.25 -12.06 16.87
CA LEU A 284 -7.85 -11.64 17.06
C LEU A 284 -7.43 -11.84 18.51
N ARG A 285 -8.30 -11.54 19.49
CA ARG A 285 -8.00 -11.79 20.91
C ARG A 285 -7.89 -13.29 21.22
N GLU A 286 -8.76 -14.12 20.65
CA GLU A 286 -8.66 -15.59 20.76
C GLU A 286 -7.32 -16.09 20.25
N MET A 287 -6.88 -15.63 19.08
CA MET A 287 -5.56 -15.94 18.53
C MET A 287 -4.42 -15.42 19.42
N ILE A 288 -4.52 -14.19 19.96
CA ILE A 288 -3.54 -13.62 20.90
C ILE A 288 -3.41 -14.50 22.14
N VAL A 289 -4.56 -14.89 22.76
CA VAL A 289 -4.58 -15.77 23.94
C VAL A 289 -3.90 -17.10 23.63
N ALA A 290 -4.23 -17.74 22.50
CA ALA A 290 -3.62 -18.99 22.09
C ALA A 290 -2.11 -18.85 21.85
N TYR A 291 -1.69 -17.78 21.15
CA TYR A 291 -0.28 -17.50 20.91
C TYR A 291 0.53 -17.34 22.19
N VAL A 292 0.06 -16.49 23.11
CA VAL A 292 0.75 -16.24 24.38
C VAL A 292 0.80 -17.51 25.25
N LYS A 293 -0.32 -18.23 25.39
CA LYS A 293 -0.36 -19.47 26.18
C LYS A 293 0.56 -20.57 25.64
N GLN A 294 0.69 -20.68 24.32
CA GLN A 294 1.45 -21.77 23.70
C GLN A 294 2.94 -21.44 23.55
N THR A 295 3.32 -20.16 23.47
CA THR A 295 4.70 -19.77 23.19
C THR A 295 5.38 -19.01 24.32
N GLY A 296 4.64 -18.38 25.22
CA GLY A 296 5.14 -17.43 26.20
C GLY A 296 5.66 -16.11 25.58
N ASN A 297 5.55 -15.96 24.26
CA ASN A 297 6.07 -14.80 23.52
C ASN A 297 5.16 -13.56 23.69
N LYS A 298 5.69 -12.40 23.30
CA LYS A 298 4.98 -11.12 23.39
C LYS A 298 4.12 -10.82 22.17
N VAL A 299 3.13 -9.96 22.37
CA VAL A 299 2.30 -9.38 21.32
C VAL A 299 2.42 -7.86 21.39
N MET A 300 2.63 -7.20 20.27
CA MET A 300 2.56 -5.75 20.14
C MET A 300 1.25 -5.36 19.47
N ALA A 301 0.35 -4.72 20.20
CA ALA A 301 -0.84 -4.09 19.66
C ALA A 301 -0.47 -2.69 19.17
N CYS A 302 -0.60 -2.43 17.86
CA CYS A 302 -0.16 -1.20 17.22
C CYS A 302 -1.13 -0.72 16.14
N ALA A 303 -0.85 0.45 15.57
CA ALA A 303 -1.73 1.15 14.64
C ALA A 303 -1.13 1.24 13.24
N GLU A 304 -1.99 1.27 12.20
CA GLU A 304 -1.68 1.71 10.83
C GLU A 304 -2.18 3.14 10.60
N MET A 305 -3.29 3.52 11.23
CA MET A 305 -3.87 4.87 11.18
C MET A 305 -3.87 5.52 12.56
N THR A 306 -3.84 6.85 12.59
CA THR A 306 -3.78 7.63 13.84
C THR A 306 -4.90 7.29 14.83
N TYR A 307 -6.14 7.09 14.37
CA TYR A 307 -7.27 6.76 15.25
C TYR A 307 -7.15 5.39 15.91
N GLN A 308 -6.35 4.50 15.34
CA GLN A 308 -6.19 3.12 15.83
C GLN A 308 -5.28 3.01 17.05
N VAL A 309 -4.52 4.06 17.37
CA VAL A 309 -3.61 4.04 18.53
C VAL A 309 -4.39 3.69 19.80
N GLN A 310 -5.37 4.50 20.15
CA GLN A 310 -6.21 4.28 21.32
C GLN A 310 -7.12 3.06 21.12
N MET A 311 -7.66 2.87 19.93
CA MET A 311 -8.51 1.73 19.59
C MET A 311 -7.78 0.40 19.82
N ALA A 312 -6.48 0.29 19.51
CA ALA A 312 -5.71 -0.93 19.73
C ALA A 312 -5.73 -1.35 21.21
N LYS A 313 -5.62 -0.38 22.12
CA LYS A 313 -5.77 -0.65 23.55
C LYS A 313 -7.17 -1.16 23.88
N GLU A 314 -8.19 -0.44 23.48
CA GLU A 314 -9.61 -0.72 23.83
C GLU A 314 -10.11 -2.06 23.29
N VAL A 315 -9.74 -2.45 22.06
CA VAL A 315 -10.31 -3.65 21.42
C VAL A 315 -9.39 -4.87 21.46
N LEU A 316 -8.07 -4.69 21.60
CA LEU A 316 -7.11 -5.82 21.61
C LEU A 316 -6.49 -6.07 22.97
N VAL A 317 -6.32 -5.05 23.84
CA VAL A 317 -5.60 -5.19 25.11
C VAL A 317 -6.53 -5.26 26.29
N ASP A 318 -7.40 -4.25 26.48
CA ASP A 318 -8.24 -4.14 27.69
C ASP A 318 -9.16 -5.34 27.92
N PRO A 319 -9.74 -5.99 26.89
CA PRO A 319 -10.60 -7.16 27.10
C PRO A 319 -9.86 -8.47 27.37
N LEU A 320 -8.52 -8.52 27.31
CA LEU A 320 -7.75 -9.75 27.55
C LEU A 320 -7.71 -10.12 29.02
N PRO A 321 -7.58 -11.42 29.37
CA PRO A 321 -7.30 -11.88 30.73
C PRO A 321 -6.01 -11.26 31.31
N ALA A 322 -5.98 -11.03 32.61
CA ALA A 322 -4.85 -10.36 33.28
C ALA A 322 -3.51 -11.07 33.07
N GLU A 323 -3.51 -12.40 33.05
CA GLU A 323 -2.32 -13.23 32.80
C GLU A 323 -1.78 -13.08 31.37
N ILE A 324 -2.65 -12.82 30.40
CA ILE A 324 -2.27 -12.59 29.00
C ILE A 324 -1.73 -11.17 28.79
N LYS A 325 -2.35 -10.18 29.43
CA LYS A 325 -1.95 -8.76 29.32
C LYS A 325 -0.46 -8.54 29.65
N LYS A 326 0.13 -9.33 30.55
CA LYS A 326 1.55 -9.25 30.92
C LYS A 326 2.49 -9.45 29.73
N ASN A 327 2.03 -10.14 28.69
CA ASN A 327 2.78 -10.39 27.45
C ASN A 327 2.38 -9.46 26.31
N VAL A 328 1.50 -8.46 26.56
CA VAL A 328 1.02 -7.57 25.50
C VAL A 328 1.59 -6.16 25.70
N VAL A 329 2.26 -5.66 24.71
CA VAL A 329 2.76 -4.28 24.64
C VAL A 329 1.79 -3.48 23.77
N TRP A 330 1.19 -2.46 24.34
CA TRP A 330 0.44 -1.48 23.58
C TRP A 330 1.36 -0.35 23.13
N ARG A 331 1.44 -0.14 21.78
CA ARG A 331 2.10 1.03 21.26
C ARG A 331 1.16 2.22 21.29
N ASP A 332 1.44 3.13 22.21
CA ASP A 332 0.61 4.29 22.56
C ASP A 332 0.82 5.52 21.67
N THR A 333 1.73 5.41 20.69
CA THR A 333 2.05 6.50 19.75
C THR A 333 1.93 6.06 18.30
N PHE A 334 1.53 6.98 17.43
CA PHE A 334 1.59 6.80 15.99
C PHE A 334 3.04 6.80 15.50
N TRP A 335 3.29 6.21 14.39
CA TRP A 335 4.62 6.09 13.76
C TRP A 335 4.55 6.32 12.25
N LEU A 336 5.70 6.45 11.60
CA LEU A 336 5.82 6.46 10.15
C LEU A 336 6.16 5.06 9.61
N PRO A 337 5.98 4.84 8.30
CA PRO A 337 6.18 3.51 7.71
C PRO A 337 7.62 2.99 7.78
N ASP A 338 8.64 3.85 7.87
CA ASP A 338 10.06 3.47 8.03
C ASP A 338 10.36 2.88 9.42
N GLU A 339 9.82 3.47 10.48
CA GLU A 339 9.90 2.90 11.82
C GLU A 339 9.10 1.59 11.91
N ALA A 340 7.88 1.57 11.36
CA ALA A 340 7.06 0.37 11.29
C ALA A 340 7.79 -0.77 10.55
N ALA A 341 8.44 -0.48 9.42
CA ALA A 341 9.22 -1.43 8.65
C ALA A 341 10.37 -2.04 9.47
N SER A 342 11.06 -1.21 10.27
CA SER A 342 12.14 -1.67 11.16
C SER A 342 11.62 -2.63 12.23
N VAL A 343 10.52 -2.28 12.90
CA VAL A 343 9.89 -3.14 13.91
C VAL A 343 9.34 -4.42 13.29
N TYR A 344 8.58 -4.32 12.19
CA TYR A 344 7.99 -5.49 11.52
C TYR A 344 9.05 -6.49 11.03
N SER A 345 10.23 -6.02 10.60
CA SER A 345 11.33 -6.89 10.16
C SER A 345 11.82 -7.86 11.24
N LYS A 346 11.56 -7.54 12.52
CA LYS A 346 11.96 -8.33 13.68
C LYS A 346 10.82 -9.18 14.25
N ALA A 347 9.59 -8.94 13.83
CA ALA A 347 8.44 -9.71 14.27
C ALA A 347 8.46 -11.14 13.69
N GLN A 348 7.86 -12.08 14.43
CA GLN A 348 7.62 -13.44 13.94
C GLN A 348 6.53 -13.46 12.86
N ALA A 349 5.50 -12.62 13.02
CA ALA A 349 4.45 -12.36 12.05
C ALA A 349 3.77 -11.01 12.31
N VAL A 350 3.10 -10.47 11.30
CA VAL A 350 2.24 -9.28 11.40
C VAL A 350 0.82 -9.69 11.03
N ILE A 351 -0.14 -9.49 11.93
CA ILE A 351 -1.56 -9.81 11.73
C ILE A 351 -2.35 -8.51 11.73
N SER A 352 -3.02 -8.21 10.64
CA SER A 352 -3.66 -6.91 10.48
C SER A 352 -5.05 -7.00 9.87
N VAL A 353 -5.94 -6.18 10.39
CA VAL A 353 -7.23 -5.88 9.75
C VAL A 353 -7.09 -4.77 8.70
N GLU A 354 -5.98 -4.04 8.73
CA GLU A 354 -5.57 -3.10 7.67
C GLU A 354 -4.72 -3.78 6.60
N CYS A 355 -4.78 -3.23 5.38
CA CYS A 355 -4.12 -3.84 4.22
C CYS A 355 -2.62 -3.56 4.13
N HIS A 356 -2.13 -2.41 4.60
CA HIS A 356 -0.79 -1.93 4.24
C HIS A 356 0.30 -2.36 5.22
N SER A 357 0.02 -2.48 6.52
CA SER A 357 0.98 -3.05 7.47
C SER A 357 1.49 -4.43 7.06
N PRO A 358 0.62 -5.36 6.56
CA PRO A 358 1.08 -6.60 5.97
C PRO A 358 1.98 -6.44 4.74
N LEU A 359 1.74 -5.44 3.88
CA LEU A 359 2.60 -5.19 2.71
C LEU A 359 4.00 -4.72 3.14
N ILE A 360 4.07 -3.83 4.15
CA ILE A 360 5.35 -3.40 4.75
C ILE A 360 6.08 -4.61 5.34
N ALA A 361 5.37 -5.48 6.07
CA ALA A 361 5.94 -6.68 6.66
C ALA A 361 6.49 -7.66 5.61
N LEU A 362 5.73 -7.94 4.55
CA LEU A 362 6.17 -8.80 3.44
C LEU A 362 7.45 -8.28 2.80
N HIS A 363 7.51 -6.98 2.47
CA HIS A 363 8.70 -6.36 1.89
C HIS A 363 9.93 -6.53 2.79
N ASN A 364 9.73 -6.51 4.12
CA ASN A 364 10.79 -6.67 5.11
C ASN A 364 11.04 -8.12 5.54
N GLY A 365 10.52 -9.11 4.81
CA GLY A 365 10.82 -10.52 5.02
C GLY A 365 10.00 -11.21 6.11
N THR A 366 8.92 -10.58 6.60
CA THR A 366 8.10 -11.07 7.70
C THR A 366 6.79 -11.67 7.19
N PRO A 367 6.43 -12.90 7.62
CA PRO A 367 5.12 -13.50 7.34
C PRO A 367 4.00 -12.62 7.88
N THR A 368 2.86 -12.62 7.18
CA THR A 368 1.80 -11.68 7.52
C THR A 368 0.40 -12.22 7.22
N PHE A 369 -0.60 -11.76 7.98
CA PHE A 369 -2.01 -12.02 7.70
C PHE A 369 -2.74 -10.71 7.42
N TYR A 370 -3.55 -10.73 6.38
CA TYR A 370 -4.56 -9.71 6.17
C TYR A 370 -5.94 -10.28 6.45
N VAL A 371 -6.60 -9.78 7.50
CA VAL A 371 -7.97 -10.14 7.92
C VAL A 371 -8.91 -9.07 7.40
N ARG A 372 -9.37 -9.25 6.14
CA ARG A 372 -10.15 -8.26 5.40
C ARG A 372 -11.57 -8.13 5.96
N GLN A 373 -12.05 -6.91 6.10
CA GLN A 373 -13.45 -6.60 6.42
C GLN A 373 -14.29 -6.46 5.13
N PRO A 374 -15.60 -6.83 5.13
CA PRO A 374 -16.43 -6.79 3.94
C PRO A 374 -16.66 -5.39 3.37
N THR A 375 -16.50 -4.35 4.19
CA THR A 375 -16.56 -2.94 3.77
C THR A 375 -15.27 -2.43 3.14
N ASP A 376 -14.19 -3.22 3.20
CA ASP A 376 -12.97 -2.88 2.49
C ASP A 376 -13.13 -3.10 0.98
N THR A 377 -12.32 -2.42 0.18
CA THR A 377 -12.38 -2.52 -1.27
C THR A 377 -11.95 -3.90 -1.78
N CYS A 378 -12.01 -4.13 -3.09
CA CYS A 378 -11.48 -5.35 -3.72
C CYS A 378 -9.94 -5.48 -3.62
N LYS A 379 -9.23 -4.51 -3.03
CA LYS A 379 -7.75 -4.53 -2.87
C LYS A 379 -7.22 -5.79 -2.17
N GLY A 380 -8.03 -6.45 -1.33
CA GLY A 380 -7.68 -7.74 -0.72
C GLY A 380 -7.37 -8.84 -1.73
N GLN A 381 -7.92 -8.77 -2.94
CA GLN A 381 -7.62 -9.71 -4.02
C GLN A 381 -6.13 -9.71 -4.39
N MET A 382 -5.43 -8.60 -4.20
CA MET A 382 -3.98 -8.48 -4.43
C MET A 382 -3.19 -9.58 -3.70
N TYR A 383 -3.59 -9.95 -2.48
CA TYR A 383 -2.91 -11.02 -1.72
C TYR A 383 -3.00 -12.38 -2.42
N ARG A 384 -4.12 -12.68 -3.06
CA ARG A 384 -4.25 -13.88 -3.89
C ARG A 384 -3.44 -13.75 -5.18
N ASP A 385 -3.43 -12.57 -5.79
CA ASP A 385 -2.79 -12.31 -7.08
C ASP A 385 -1.27 -12.40 -7.03
N PHE A 386 -0.62 -12.00 -5.93
CA PHE A 386 0.81 -12.19 -5.76
C PHE A 386 1.18 -13.49 -5.01
N GLY A 387 0.20 -14.35 -4.73
CA GLY A 387 0.43 -15.68 -4.21
C GLY A 387 0.44 -15.81 -2.69
N ALA A 388 -0.05 -14.82 -1.92
CA ALA A 388 -0.20 -14.89 -0.46
C ALA A 388 -1.62 -15.29 0.00
N GLY A 389 -2.40 -15.96 -0.84
CA GLY A 389 -3.78 -16.31 -0.55
C GLY A 389 -3.99 -17.15 0.71
N GLU A 390 -2.99 -17.95 1.12
CA GLU A 390 -3.04 -18.71 2.37
C GLU A 390 -2.94 -17.83 3.64
N TRP A 391 -2.54 -16.59 3.52
CA TRP A 391 -2.43 -15.59 4.58
C TRP A 391 -3.49 -14.49 4.47
N PHE A 392 -4.46 -14.69 3.60
CA PHE A 392 -5.62 -13.83 3.40
C PHE A 392 -6.87 -14.46 4.02
N PHE A 393 -7.62 -13.68 4.79
CA PHE A 393 -8.81 -14.10 5.50
C PHE A 393 -9.93 -13.08 5.33
N GLU A 394 -11.17 -13.54 5.13
CA GLU A 394 -12.36 -12.71 5.25
C GLU A 394 -12.82 -12.72 6.72
N VAL A 395 -12.97 -11.54 7.34
CA VAL A 395 -13.24 -11.44 8.77
C VAL A 395 -14.54 -12.15 9.21
N ASP A 396 -15.58 -12.11 8.37
CA ASP A 396 -16.86 -12.74 8.71
C ASP A 396 -16.87 -14.27 8.50
N GLU A 397 -15.90 -14.81 7.77
CA GLU A 397 -15.76 -16.25 7.46
C GLU A 397 -14.64 -16.93 8.28
N THR A 398 -13.97 -16.20 9.17
CA THR A 398 -12.78 -16.69 9.88
C THR A 398 -13.00 -16.69 11.38
N SER A 399 -12.57 -17.77 12.05
CA SER A 399 -12.53 -17.87 13.52
C SER A 399 -11.14 -17.56 14.10
N GLY A 400 -11.06 -17.31 15.40
CA GLY A 400 -9.78 -17.17 16.11
C GLY A 400 -8.94 -18.45 16.09
N GLU A 401 -9.59 -19.62 16.13
CA GLU A 401 -8.93 -20.91 15.99
C GLU A 401 -8.27 -21.09 14.61
N GLN A 402 -8.95 -20.69 13.54
CA GLN A 402 -8.36 -20.73 12.18
C GLN A 402 -7.16 -19.79 12.04
N LEU A 403 -7.23 -18.58 12.61
CA LEU A 403 -6.08 -17.66 12.64
C LEU A 403 -4.92 -18.27 13.46
N TRP A 404 -5.21 -18.84 14.64
CA TRP A 404 -4.19 -19.51 15.44
C TRP A 404 -3.59 -20.73 14.71
N SER A 405 -4.41 -21.57 14.13
CA SER A 405 -3.93 -22.73 13.37
C SER A 405 -2.90 -22.33 12.31
N ARG A 406 -3.19 -21.28 11.54
CA ARG A 406 -2.28 -20.74 10.52
C ARG A 406 -1.03 -20.09 11.14
N LEU A 407 -1.18 -19.31 12.20
CA LEU A 407 -0.06 -18.69 12.91
C LEU A 407 0.85 -19.73 13.56
N SER A 408 0.28 -20.79 14.16
CA SER A 408 1.05 -21.87 14.77
C SER A 408 1.92 -22.63 13.76
N ALA A 409 1.51 -22.70 12.50
CA ALA A 409 2.34 -23.28 11.44
C ALA A 409 3.59 -22.40 11.16
N ILE A 410 3.45 -21.07 11.21
CA ILE A 410 4.58 -20.13 11.10
C ILE A 410 5.50 -20.28 12.32
N VAL A 411 4.93 -20.37 13.53
CA VAL A 411 5.69 -20.56 14.78
C VAL A 411 6.52 -21.85 14.74
N ARG A 412 5.93 -22.95 14.29
CA ARG A 412 6.62 -24.25 14.19
C ARG A 412 7.67 -24.31 13.07
N ASN A 413 7.48 -23.56 11.98
CA ASN A 413 8.41 -23.56 10.84
C ASN A 413 8.73 -22.14 10.34
N PRO A 414 9.43 -21.33 11.13
CA PRO A 414 9.73 -19.95 10.76
C PRO A 414 10.63 -19.83 9.51
N LYS A 415 11.52 -20.82 9.28
CA LYS A 415 12.36 -20.85 8.07
C LYS A 415 11.52 -21.08 6.80
N GLY A 416 10.57 -22.00 6.84
CA GLY A 416 9.64 -22.26 5.74
C GLY A 416 8.75 -21.03 5.47
N ALA A 417 8.24 -20.38 6.51
CA ALA A 417 7.43 -19.17 6.37
C ALA A 417 8.25 -18.02 5.72
N LYS A 418 9.50 -17.79 6.14
CA LYS A 418 10.39 -16.81 5.49
C LYS A 418 10.74 -17.18 4.04
N ALA A 419 10.88 -18.47 3.72
CA ALA A 419 11.06 -18.93 2.34
C ALA A 419 9.83 -18.61 1.47
N ARG A 420 8.63 -18.77 2.04
CA ARG A 420 7.37 -18.41 1.39
C ARG A 420 7.29 -16.90 1.12
N VAL A 421 7.67 -16.05 2.09
CA VAL A 421 7.76 -14.60 1.86
C VAL A 421 8.68 -14.28 0.68
N ARG A 422 9.86 -14.89 0.60
CA ARG A 422 10.77 -14.69 -0.54
C ARG A 422 10.15 -15.07 -1.88
N SER A 423 9.41 -16.18 -1.94
CA SER A 423 8.71 -16.61 -3.17
C SER A 423 7.64 -15.60 -3.59
N ILE A 424 6.86 -15.08 -2.63
CA ILE A 424 5.86 -14.03 -2.86
C ILE A 424 6.54 -12.77 -3.39
N MET A 425 7.61 -12.32 -2.74
CA MET A 425 8.32 -11.11 -3.13
C MET A 425 8.99 -11.22 -4.51
N ALA A 426 9.45 -12.40 -4.92
CA ALA A 426 9.94 -12.62 -6.29
C ALA A 426 8.84 -12.38 -7.34
N THR A 427 7.61 -12.82 -7.07
CA THR A 427 6.44 -12.52 -7.94
C THR A 427 6.15 -11.02 -7.98
N VAL A 428 6.15 -10.37 -6.81
CA VAL A 428 5.95 -8.92 -6.70
C VAL A 428 7.01 -8.13 -7.48
N GLU A 429 8.29 -8.44 -7.29
CA GLU A 429 9.41 -7.77 -7.96
C GLU A 429 9.34 -7.90 -9.49
N SER A 430 8.97 -9.07 -10.01
CA SER A 430 8.77 -9.28 -11.45
C SER A 430 7.69 -8.34 -12.01
N ARG A 431 6.56 -8.19 -11.30
CA ARG A 431 5.47 -7.30 -11.70
C ARG A 431 5.87 -5.83 -11.57
N GLN A 432 6.55 -5.46 -10.50
CA GLN A 432 7.05 -4.09 -10.30
C GLN A 432 8.04 -3.68 -11.41
N LYS A 433 8.92 -4.58 -11.83
CA LYS A 433 9.80 -4.33 -12.98
C LYS A 433 8.99 -4.05 -14.25
N ARG A 434 7.97 -4.87 -14.53
CA ARG A 434 7.05 -4.67 -15.67
C ARG A 434 6.36 -3.30 -15.62
N MET A 435 5.94 -2.87 -14.43
CA MET A 435 5.32 -1.55 -14.24
C MET A 435 6.29 -0.42 -14.61
N VAL A 436 7.54 -0.49 -14.17
CA VAL A 436 8.54 0.54 -14.50
C VAL A 436 8.98 0.49 -15.97
N GLU A 437 9.00 -0.69 -16.59
CA GLU A 437 9.22 -0.81 -18.05
C GLU A 437 8.15 -0.07 -18.85
N ALA A 438 6.89 -0.13 -18.42
CA ALA A 438 5.81 0.65 -19.05
C ALA A 438 6.01 2.17 -18.87
N VAL A 439 6.43 2.61 -17.67
CA VAL A 439 6.81 4.02 -17.42
C VAL A 439 7.92 4.46 -18.37
N ARG A 440 8.97 3.67 -18.48
CA ARG A 440 10.13 3.95 -19.35
C ARG A 440 9.73 4.07 -20.82
N ALA A 441 8.92 3.12 -21.30
CA ALA A 441 8.47 3.12 -22.71
C ALA A 441 7.61 4.35 -23.04
N SER A 442 6.75 4.78 -22.08
CA SER A 442 5.81 5.88 -22.30
C SER A 442 6.40 7.28 -22.09
N SER A 443 7.60 7.40 -21.50
CA SER A 443 8.25 8.68 -21.21
C SER A 443 9.34 9.07 -22.23
N ARG A 444 9.58 8.23 -23.24
CA ARG A 444 10.60 8.44 -24.28
C ARG A 444 10.03 8.83 -25.65
N VAL A 445 8.80 9.31 -25.67
CA VAL A 445 8.11 9.72 -26.89
C VAL A 445 8.48 11.13 -27.31
#